data_1b07bb9629c9a191901910d240b6eb23
#
_entry.id   1b07bb9629c9a191901910d240b6eb23
#
_cell.length_a   1.000
_cell.length_b   1.000
_cell.length_c   1.000
_cell.angle_alpha   90.00
_cell.angle_beta   90.00
_cell.angle_gamma   90.00
#
_symmetry.space_group_name_H-M   'P 1'
#
loop_
_entity.id
_entity.type
_entity.pdbx_description
1 polymer ?
#
loop_
_entity_poly.entity_id
_entity_poly.type
_entity_poly.pdbx_seq_one_letter_code
_entity_poly.pdbx_strand_id
1 'polypeptide(L)'
;MMLFGDFFTGECNEILMVEEGTMMNFKEKCELLTYLQEKSYVEDFDEKDYSILSELSYDEDAYIRAVVAETLVESSDEKGEQILLRLTKDHDWLVRTDACDSLCISESVDTYNLLKEIAKKDTSGLVRGYAILSLENIANRINRENELIEFLEERIIKEKVQFTRINTYTALYKLGREKYLKNLLSMFNSKKYENRHSVVESLHEIFDDSNKNEIITALLEHKKVETAGSVIYRINDIIEEIFLIDLKEKSDEKGIDEKDFCRLKEISVEGSCNNRGLAARVLVNSNLKEGEKILQRLAHDNDLFVRMEACDSLCNGKSLKTYKLLKNIGEKDTSGLVRGYAIASLGDVAIEINQQHDLIEFLKRRLLNEKVEFARIYIFSVLYSLGIEEYLANLLSMLNSKRYQNRQTVVENLSEIVNDSNKEVIRTTLIEHKKIETKCSVISEINEVLEQIERDWDE
;
A
#
# COMPACT_ATOMS: atom_id res chain seq x y z
N MET A 1 10.88 4.72 1.41
CA MET A 1 10.81 3.72 0.32
C MET A 1 11.98 3.93 -0.63
N MET A 2 13.13 3.31 -0.35
CA MET A 2 14.33 3.43 -1.18
C MET A 2 14.32 2.35 -2.26
N LEU A 3 14.61 2.80 -3.48
CA LEU A 3 14.91 2.09 -4.73
C LEU A 3 15.45 0.66 -4.56
N PHE A 4 14.63 -0.35 -4.80
CA PHE A 4 15.05 -1.68 -5.26
C PHE A 4 14.05 -2.20 -6.29
N GLY A 5 13.94 -1.50 -7.43
CA GLY A 5 13.49 -2.09 -8.68
C GLY A 5 14.70 -2.65 -9.41
N ASP A 6 14.56 -3.85 -9.91
CA ASP A 6 15.47 -4.61 -10.77
C ASP A 6 16.44 -5.58 -10.09
N PHE A 7 15.89 -6.66 -9.52
CA PHE A 7 16.57 -7.99 -9.58
C PHE A 7 15.60 -9.08 -9.12
N PHE A 8 15.47 -10.09 -9.95
CA PHE A 8 14.89 -11.42 -9.73
C PHE A 8 13.51 -11.73 -10.32
N THR A 9 13.57 -12.24 -11.56
CA THR A 9 12.57 -13.16 -12.11
C THR A 9 13.04 -14.60 -11.81
N GLY A 10 12.36 -15.31 -10.92
CA GLY A 10 12.64 -16.72 -10.66
C GLY A 10 11.49 -17.38 -9.89
N GLU A 11 11.04 -18.53 -10.35
CA GLU A 11 9.95 -19.32 -9.79
C GLU A 11 10.17 -19.66 -8.30
N CYS A 12 9.42 -19.02 -7.40
CA CYS A 12 9.48 -19.25 -5.94
C CYS A 12 8.43 -20.26 -5.45
N ASN A 13 8.38 -21.46 -6.05
CA ASN A 13 7.44 -22.50 -5.60
C ASN A 13 8.05 -23.62 -4.72
N GLU A 14 9.35 -23.59 -4.37
CA GLU A 14 10.00 -24.67 -3.61
C GLU A 14 10.92 -24.25 -2.44
N ILE A 15 10.92 -22.96 -2.00
CA ILE A 15 11.93 -22.46 -1.04
C ILE A 15 11.61 -22.80 0.44
N LEU A 16 10.54 -23.50 0.77
CA LEU A 16 10.07 -23.69 2.16
C LEU A 16 10.43 -25.02 2.81
N MET A 17 11.49 -25.70 2.36
CA MET A 17 12.05 -26.84 3.08
C MET A 17 13.54 -26.62 3.32
N VAL A 18 13.89 -25.68 4.19
CA VAL A 18 15.22 -25.68 4.80
C VAL A 18 15.25 -26.86 5.75
N GLU A 19 16.03 -27.91 5.43
CA GLU A 19 16.30 -29.03 6.36
C GLU A 19 16.89 -28.43 7.65
N GLU A 20 16.37 -28.84 8.81
CA GLU A 20 16.87 -28.43 10.11
C GLU A 20 18.39 -28.58 10.16
N GLY A 21 19.12 -27.48 10.19
CA GLY A 21 20.57 -27.43 10.35
C GLY A 21 21.39 -26.87 9.19
N THR A 22 20.77 -26.44 8.05
CA THR A 22 21.50 -25.78 6.97
C THR A 22 21.46 -24.26 7.16
N MET A 23 22.64 -23.62 7.30
CA MET A 23 22.71 -22.14 7.39
C MET A 23 22.37 -21.55 6.02
N MET A 24 21.31 -20.71 5.97
CA MET A 24 20.94 -19.96 4.76
C MET A 24 22.05 -18.99 4.34
N ASN A 25 22.36 -18.95 3.06
CA ASN A 25 23.24 -17.93 2.52
C ASN A 25 22.52 -16.58 2.39
N PHE A 26 23.27 -15.50 2.09
CA PHE A 26 22.73 -14.13 1.98
C PHE A 26 21.56 -14.04 0.98
N LYS A 27 21.69 -14.65 -0.20
CA LYS A 27 20.67 -14.63 -1.23
C LYS A 27 19.36 -15.32 -0.77
N GLU A 28 19.48 -16.49 -0.17
CA GLU A 28 18.33 -17.23 0.39
C GLU A 28 17.60 -16.44 1.47
N LYS A 29 18.33 -15.73 2.34
CA LYS A 29 17.74 -14.83 3.35
C LYS A 29 16.97 -13.67 2.71
N CYS A 30 17.54 -13.05 1.67
CA CYS A 30 16.86 -11.98 0.94
C CYS A 30 15.58 -12.47 0.26
N GLU A 31 15.62 -13.62 -0.41
CA GLU A 31 14.45 -14.22 -1.07
C GLU A 31 13.34 -14.56 -0.06
N LEU A 32 13.72 -15.11 1.10
CA LEU A 32 12.79 -15.41 2.18
C LEU A 32 12.14 -14.13 2.75
N LEU A 33 12.92 -13.07 2.97
CA LEU A 33 12.40 -11.78 3.46
C LEU A 33 11.49 -11.12 2.43
N THR A 34 11.83 -11.19 1.14
CA THR A 34 10.94 -10.71 0.06
C THR A 34 9.60 -11.47 0.09
N TYR A 35 9.64 -12.80 0.21
CA TYR A 35 8.42 -13.61 0.35
C TYR A 35 7.59 -13.20 1.58
N LEU A 36 8.23 -13.00 2.74
CA LEU A 36 7.53 -12.57 3.96
C LEU A 36 6.94 -11.17 3.82
N GLN A 37 7.64 -10.28 3.13
CA GLN A 37 7.16 -8.93 2.83
C GLN A 37 5.93 -8.97 1.92
N GLU A 38 5.94 -9.76 0.84
CA GLU A 38 4.75 -9.97 0.00
C GLU A 38 3.60 -10.63 0.78
N LYS A 39 3.91 -11.59 1.67
CA LYS A 39 2.93 -12.24 2.53
C LYS A 39 2.25 -11.24 3.47
N SER A 40 2.99 -10.29 4.03
CA SER A 40 2.45 -9.30 4.98
C SER A 40 1.32 -8.43 4.40
N TYR A 41 1.27 -8.28 3.07
CA TYR A 41 0.18 -7.54 2.43
C TYR A 41 -1.16 -8.28 2.43
N VAL A 42 -1.17 -9.60 2.55
CA VAL A 42 -2.39 -10.43 2.41
C VAL A 42 -2.65 -11.36 3.58
N GLU A 43 -1.65 -11.69 4.40
CA GLU A 43 -1.75 -12.60 5.53
C GLU A 43 -0.98 -12.06 6.74
N ASP A 44 -1.50 -12.32 7.94
CA ASP A 44 -0.73 -12.07 9.15
C ASP A 44 0.42 -13.08 9.25
N PHE A 45 1.50 -12.66 9.91
CA PHE A 45 2.58 -13.56 10.25
C PHE A 45 2.12 -14.59 11.29
N ASP A 46 2.45 -15.84 11.05
CA ASP A 46 2.24 -16.91 12.01
C ASP A 46 3.45 -17.05 12.98
N GLU A 47 3.37 -18.00 13.92
CA GLU A 47 4.45 -18.24 14.88
C GLU A 47 5.79 -18.62 14.22
N LYS A 48 5.74 -19.30 13.07
CA LYS A 48 6.93 -19.68 12.32
C LYS A 48 7.56 -18.45 11.65
N ASP A 49 6.75 -17.57 11.06
CA ASP A 49 7.21 -16.34 10.45
C ASP A 49 7.91 -15.45 11.49
N TYR A 50 7.27 -15.26 12.67
CA TYR A 50 7.88 -14.49 13.76
C TYR A 50 9.15 -15.13 14.30
N SER A 51 9.24 -16.46 14.34
CA SER A 51 10.47 -17.16 14.72
C SER A 51 11.60 -16.86 13.74
N ILE A 52 11.31 -16.90 12.43
CA ILE A 52 12.27 -16.59 11.37
C ILE A 52 12.69 -15.11 11.44
N LEU A 53 11.74 -14.18 11.52
CA LEU A 53 12.02 -12.74 11.62
C LEU A 53 12.81 -12.41 12.90
N SER A 54 12.48 -13.04 14.01
CA SER A 54 13.23 -12.90 15.25
C SER A 54 14.66 -13.40 15.13
N GLU A 55 14.90 -14.56 14.49
CA GLU A 55 16.23 -15.09 14.23
C GLU A 55 17.04 -14.17 13.32
N LEU A 56 16.49 -13.80 12.14
CA LEU A 56 17.15 -12.92 11.17
C LEU A 56 17.41 -11.51 11.73
N SER A 57 16.66 -11.08 12.72
CA SER A 57 16.90 -9.79 13.40
C SER A 57 18.16 -9.77 14.28
N TYR A 58 18.85 -10.90 14.42
CA TYR A 58 20.19 -11.02 15.04
C TYR A 58 21.27 -11.40 14.01
N ASP A 59 20.95 -11.39 12.72
CA ASP A 59 21.92 -11.71 11.68
C ASP A 59 23.19 -10.87 11.79
N GLU A 60 24.33 -11.43 11.37
CA GLU A 60 25.62 -10.70 11.38
C GLU A 60 25.58 -9.53 10.38
N ASP A 61 24.85 -9.67 9.26
CA ASP A 61 24.73 -8.64 8.25
C ASP A 61 23.67 -7.59 8.66
N ALA A 62 24.11 -6.34 8.75
CA ALA A 62 23.22 -5.21 9.08
C ALA A 62 22.11 -5.02 8.04
N TYR A 63 22.37 -5.32 6.77
CA TYR A 63 21.36 -5.24 5.72
C TYR A 63 20.20 -6.22 5.96
N ILE A 64 20.50 -7.47 6.32
CA ILE A 64 19.46 -8.45 6.66
C ILE A 64 18.62 -7.97 7.84
N ARG A 65 19.25 -7.44 8.90
CA ARG A 65 18.52 -6.90 10.06
C ARG A 65 17.66 -5.68 9.70
N ALA A 66 18.13 -4.84 8.78
CA ALA A 66 17.39 -3.67 8.27
C ALA A 66 16.16 -4.13 7.47
N VAL A 67 16.31 -5.09 6.56
CA VAL A 67 15.19 -5.65 5.78
C VAL A 67 14.17 -6.36 6.69
N VAL A 68 14.60 -6.99 7.79
CA VAL A 68 13.65 -7.49 8.81
C VAL A 68 12.80 -6.37 9.38
N ALA A 69 13.39 -5.21 9.67
CA ALA A 69 12.61 -4.06 10.16
C ALA A 69 11.60 -3.59 9.10
N GLU A 70 12.01 -3.44 7.85
CA GLU A 70 11.10 -3.07 6.74
C GLU A 70 9.97 -4.10 6.55
N THR A 71 10.27 -5.40 6.68
CA THR A 71 9.27 -6.46 6.57
C THR A 71 8.19 -6.37 7.66
N LEU A 72 8.52 -5.81 8.82
CA LEU A 72 7.60 -5.66 9.96
C LEU A 72 6.75 -4.39 9.93
N VAL A 73 6.90 -3.51 8.93
CA VAL A 73 6.16 -2.22 8.86
C VAL A 73 4.65 -2.40 8.85
N GLU A 74 4.13 -3.47 8.21
CA GLU A 74 2.71 -3.79 8.17
C GLU A 74 2.23 -4.64 9.38
N SER A 75 3.16 -5.04 10.25
CA SER A 75 2.85 -5.85 11.42
C SER A 75 2.34 -4.96 12.56
N SER A 76 1.03 -4.93 12.75
CA SER A 76 0.37 -4.17 13.81
C SER A 76 0.31 -4.93 15.15
N ASP A 77 0.99 -6.05 15.29
CA ASP A 77 0.95 -6.86 16.49
C ASP A 77 2.12 -6.62 17.45
N GLU A 78 1.92 -7.03 18.68
CA GLU A 78 2.90 -6.82 19.77
C GLU A 78 4.25 -7.50 19.50
N LYS A 79 4.29 -8.63 18.78
CA LYS A 79 5.54 -9.36 18.52
C LYS A 79 6.41 -8.62 17.50
N GLY A 80 5.81 -8.12 16.43
CA GLY A 80 6.50 -7.29 15.45
C GLY A 80 7.03 -6.02 16.08
N GLU A 81 6.20 -5.32 16.87
CA GLU A 81 6.61 -4.11 17.57
C GLU A 81 7.78 -4.38 18.54
N GLN A 82 7.79 -5.49 19.29
CA GLN A 82 8.90 -5.86 20.18
C GLN A 82 10.22 -6.08 19.43
N ILE A 83 10.20 -6.71 18.25
CA ILE A 83 11.38 -6.87 17.41
C ILE A 83 11.88 -5.48 16.97
N LEU A 84 10.99 -4.62 16.46
CA LEU A 84 11.32 -3.26 16.03
C LEU A 84 11.89 -2.42 17.18
N LEU A 85 11.27 -2.43 18.36
CA LEU A 85 11.76 -1.71 19.55
C LEU A 85 13.18 -2.14 19.96
N ARG A 86 13.53 -3.42 19.74
CA ARG A 86 14.89 -3.89 19.96
C ARG A 86 15.84 -3.38 18.89
N LEU A 87 15.45 -3.42 17.61
CA LEU A 87 16.24 -2.96 16.46
C LEU A 87 16.49 -1.44 16.50
N THR A 88 15.65 -0.63 17.15
CA THR A 88 15.96 0.80 17.40
C THR A 88 17.23 1.01 18.22
N LYS A 89 17.77 -0.02 18.88
CA LYS A 89 18.99 0.02 19.69
C LYS A 89 20.17 -0.67 19.01
N ASP A 90 20.03 -1.04 17.75
CA ASP A 90 21.10 -1.69 16.98
C ASP A 90 22.36 -0.80 16.91
N HIS A 91 23.52 -1.43 16.83
CA HIS A 91 24.79 -0.71 16.69
C HIS A 91 24.91 -0.03 15.31
N ASP A 92 24.28 -0.59 14.25
CA ASP A 92 24.28 -0.01 12.93
C ASP A 92 23.17 1.04 12.79
N TRP A 93 23.53 2.19 12.23
CA TRP A 93 22.58 3.29 12.03
C TRP A 93 21.51 2.97 11.00
N LEU A 94 21.80 2.14 9.98
CA LEU A 94 20.84 1.73 8.96
C LEU A 94 19.69 0.96 9.64
N VAL A 95 20.01 -0.06 10.43
CA VAL A 95 19.01 -0.87 11.15
C VAL A 95 18.15 -0.01 12.07
N ARG A 96 18.79 0.95 12.80
CA ARG A 96 18.02 1.86 13.67
C ARG A 96 17.10 2.78 12.87
N THR A 97 17.53 3.19 11.66
CA THR A 97 16.72 4.02 10.76
C THR A 97 15.45 3.30 10.35
N ASP A 98 15.60 2.08 9.80
CA ASP A 98 14.48 1.30 9.28
C ASP A 98 13.55 0.85 10.42
N ALA A 99 14.11 0.51 11.60
CA ALA A 99 13.31 0.22 12.77
C ALA A 99 12.48 1.42 13.26
N CYS A 100 13.05 2.65 13.21
CA CYS A 100 12.29 3.85 13.55
C CYS A 100 11.19 4.12 12.53
N ASP A 101 11.47 3.97 11.25
CA ASP A 101 10.51 4.18 10.16
C ASP A 101 9.34 3.19 10.27
N SER A 102 9.63 1.92 10.46
CA SER A 102 8.62 0.85 10.57
C SER A 102 7.73 0.93 11.82
N LEU A 103 8.10 1.71 12.83
CA LEU A 103 7.25 1.97 14.01
C LEU A 103 6.17 3.04 13.75
N CYS A 104 6.06 3.61 12.56
CA CYS A 104 5.13 4.70 12.23
C CYS A 104 3.65 4.33 12.43
N ILE A 105 3.28 3.06 12.42
CA ILE A 105 1.90 2.59 12.63
C ILE A 105 1.54 2.32 14.09
N SER A 106 2.49 2.43 15.02
CA SER A 106 2.25 2.18 16.45
C SER A 106 1.20 3.14 17.04
N GLU A 107 0.41 2.64 17.98
CA GLU A 107 -0.52 3.43 18.80
C GLU A 107 -0.03 3.52 20.28
N SER A 108 1.22 3.09 20.54
CA SER A 108 1.79 3.01 21.86
C SER A 108 2.38 4.35 22.31
N VAL A 109 1.96 4.82 23.48
CA VAL A 109 2.54 6.00 24.14
C VAL A 109 4.01 5.77 24.50
N ASP A 110 4.39 4.53 24.83
CA ASP A 110 5.77 4.19 25.17
C ASP A 110 6.66 4.24 23.92
N THR A 111 6.18 3.75 22.77
CA THR A 111 6.85 3.87 21.48
C THR A 111 7.02 5.33 21.07
N TYR A 112 5.97 6.15 21.22
CA TYR A 112 6.06 7.60 21.00
C TYR A 112 7.16 8.24 21.86
N ASN A 113 7.20 7.95 23.15
CA ASN A 113 8.21 8.49 24.07
C ASN A 113 9.63 8.02 23.69
N LEU A 114 9.80 6.76 23.31
CA LEU A 114 11.08 6.21 22.85
C LEU A 114 11.58 6.94 21.59
N LEU A 115 10.72 7.07 20.57
CA LEU A 115 11.07 7.76 19.32
C LEU A 115 11.40 9.25 19.57
N LYS A 116 10.72 9.91 20.50
CA LYS A 116 11.02 11.28 20.92
C LYS A 116 12.44 11.40 21.54
N GLU A 117 12.83 10.43 22.35
CA GLU A 117 14.20 10.38 22.89
C GLU A 117 15.25 10.07 21.81
N ILE A 118 14.94 9.18 20.83
CA ILE A 118 15.80 8.90 19.68
C ILE A 118 15.96 10.16 18.82
N ALA A 119 14.87 10.83 18.45
CA ALA A 119 14.87 12.08 17.70
C ALA A 119 15.71 13.17 18.38
N LYS A 120 15.83 13.12 19.71
CA LYS A 120 16.61 14.08 20.50
C LYS A 120 18.09 13.72 20.60
N LYS A 121 18.44 12.42 20.73
CA LYS A 121 19.75 11.98 21.22
C LYS A 121 20.55 11.11 20.27
N ASP A 122 19.94 10.47 19.25
CA ASP A 122 20.71 9.58 18.36
C ASP A 122 21.83 10.35 17.67
N THR A 123 22.98 9.68 17.53
CA THR A 123 24.16 10.27 16.90
C THR A 123 23.99 10.45 15.38
N SER A 124 23.20 9.58 14.72
CA SER A 124 22.89 9.69 13.31
C SER A 124 21.76 10.69 13.05
N GLY A 125 22.01 11.64 12.15
CA GLY A 125 20.96 12.57 11.71
C GLY A 125 19.86 11.88 10.88
N LEU A 126 20.19 10.77 10.21
CA LEU A 126 19.21 9.96 9.48
C LEU A 126 18.23 9.32 10.46
N VAL A 127 18.72 8.62 11.48
CA VAL A 127 17.89 8.01 12.52
C VAL A 127 16.99 9.05 13.20
N ARG A 128 17.54 10.24 13.54
CA ARG A 128 16.72 11.31 14.12
C ARG A 128 15.63 11.79 13.18
N GLY A 129 15.93 11.88 11.89
CA GLY A 129 14.98 12.33 10.86
C GLY A 129 13.80 11.36 10.69
N TYR A 130 14.07 10.07 10.57
CA TYR A 130 13.02 9.05 10.45
C TYR A 130 12.22 8.89 11.75
N ALA A 131 12.86 8.95 12.91
CA ALA A 131 12.13 8.99 14.16
C ALA A 131 11.15 10.18 14.26
N ILE A 132 11.45 11.34 13.64
CA ILE A 132 10.55 12.49 13.59
C ILE A 132 9.34 12.23 12.67
N LEU A 133 9.55 11.61 11.52
CA LEU A 133 8.44 11.26 10.61
C LEU A 133 7.48 10.26 11.27
N SER A 134 8.01 9.22 11.90
CA SER A 134 7.18 8.25 12.62
C SER A 134 6.46 8.85 13.83
N LEU A 135 7.10 9.80 14.55
CA LEU A 135 6.44 10.54 15.62
C LEU A 135 5.22 11.32 15.13
N GLU A 136 5.28 11.91 13.93
CA GLU A 136 4.14 12.65 13.36
C GLU A 136 2.94 11.73 13.14
N ASN A 137 3.17 10.56 12.52
CA ASN A 137 2.11 9.58 12.31
C ASN A 137 1.51 9.06 13.63
N ILE A 138 2.35 8.75 14.62
CA ILE A 138 1.89 8.27 15.93
C ILE A 138 1.13 9.37 16.67
N ALA A 139 1.64 10.61 16.68
CA ALA A 139 1.01 11.72 17.41
C ALA A 139 -0.44 11.96 16.97
N ASN A 140 -0.72 11.85 15.67
CA ASN A 140 -2.07 11.96 15.12
C ASN A 140 -2.99 10.84 15.66
N ARG A 141 -2.48 9.61 15.81
CA ARG A 141 -3.26 8.45 16.31
C ARG A 141 -3.56 8.52 17.80
N ILE A 142 -2.61 9.05 18.60
CA ILE A 142 -2.74 9.12 20.06
C ILE A 142 -3.12 10.52 20.57
N ASN A 143 -3.51 11.45 19.68
CA ASN A 143 -3.93 12.83 19.97
C ASN A 143 -2.85 13.63 20.75
N ARG A 144 -1.60 13.60 20.27
CA ARG A 144 -0.45 14.34 20.88
C ARG A 144 0.20 15.34 19.92
N GLU A 145 -0.51 15.81 18.92
CA GLU A 145 0.01 16.73 17.88
C GLU A 145 0.58 18.01 18.48
N ASN A 146 -0.13 18.64 19.42
CA ASN A 146 0.33 19.87 20.05
C ASN A 146 1.63 19.68 20.84
N GLU A 147 1.77 18.57 21.57
CA GLU A 147 3.00 18.24 22.29
C GLU A 147 4.17 18.05 21.32
N LEU A 148 3.91 17.39 20.17
CA LEU A 148 4.92 17.17 19.17
C LEU A 148 5.34 18.47 18.49
N ILE A 149 4.40 19.36 18.17
CA ILE A 149 4.70 20.69 17.57
C ILE A 149 5.68 21.45 18.46
N GLU A 150 5.40 21.58 19.77
CA GLU A 150 6.25 22.29 20.71
C GLU A 150 7.66 21.68 20.75
N PHE A 151 7.75 20.35 20.81
CA PHE A 151 9.01 19.62 20.76
C PHE A 151 9.81 19.89 19.48
N LEU A 152 9.15 19.83 18.31
CA LEU A 152 9.81 20.03 17.02
C LEU A 152 10.24 21.49 16.80
N GLU A 153 9.43 22.47 17.22
CA GLU A 153 9.79 23.90 17.14
C GLU A 153 10.99 24.24 18.05
N GLU A 154 11.09 23.64 19.23
CA GLU A 154 12.30 23.76 20.05
C GLU A 154 13.51 23.05 19.43
N ARG A 155 13.28 21.86 18.89
CA ARG A 155 14.35 20.99 18.37
C ARG A 155 14.99 21.57 17.12
N ILE A 156 14.21 22.14 16.17
CA ILE A 156 14.70 22.67 14.89
C ILE A 156 15.74 23.78 15.07
N ILE A 157 15.68 24.53 16.16
CA ILE A 157 16.63 25.61 16.45
C ILE A 157 18.02 25.05 16.72
N LYS A 158 18.11 23.85 17.31
CA LYS A 158 19.36 23.19 17.70
C LYS A 158 19.90 22.22 16.65
N GLU A 159 19.05 21.79 15.72
CA GLU A 159 19.44 20.79 14.72
C GLU A 159 20.32 21.39 13.61
N LYS A 160 21.45 20.72 13.35
CA LYS A 160 22.44 21.13 12.35
C LYS A 160 22.41 20.26 11.08
N VAL A 161 21.93 19.01 11.19
CA VAL A 161 21.91 18.08 10.06
C VAL A 161 20.75 18.46 9.13
N GLN A 162 21.08 18.73 7.88
CA GLN A 162 20.08 19.20 6.90
C GLN A 162 18.96 18.18 6.68
N PHE A 163 19.29 16.89 6.58
CA PHE A 163 18.30 15.83 6.44
C PHE A 163 17.27 15.84 7.59
N THR A 164 17.73 15.88 8.84
CA THR A 164 16.83 15.96 10.00
C THR A 164 15.99 17.24 9.99
N ARG A 165 16.54 18.38 9.49
CA ARG A 165 15.79 19.64 9.35
C ARG A 165 14.69 19.51 8.31
N ILE A 166 14.95 18.85 7.16
CA ILE A 166 13.97 18.60 6.11
C ILE A 166 12.79 17.82 6.71
N ASN A 167 13.04 16.68 7.35
CA ASN A 167 11.99 15.87 7.96
C ASN A 167 11.24 16.60 9.09
N THR A 168 11.93 17.48 9.84
CA THR A 168 11.29 18.33 10.85
C THR A 168 10.34 19.34 10.22
N TYR A 169 10.72 19.97 9.10
CA TYR A 169 9.84 20.91 8.37
C TYR A 169 8.64 20.19 7.78
N THR A 170 8.86 18.98 7.22
CA THR A 170 7.79 18.12 6.70
C THR A 170 6.77 17.79 7.78
N ALA A 171 7.23 17.27 8.92
CA ALA A 171 6.37 16.93 10.06
C ALA A 171 5.61 18.16 10.60
N LEU A 172 6.27 19.30 10.75
CA LEU A 172 5.62 20.53 11.19
C LEU A 172 4.58 21.04 10.19
N TYR A 173 4.82 20.90 8.88
CA TYR A 173 3.83 21.26 7.86
C TYR A 173 2.61 20.34 7.94
N LYS A 174 2.80 19.02 7.99
CA LYS A 174 1.72 18.03 8.16
C LYS A 174 0.90 18.27 9.44
N LEU A 175 1.52 18.79 10.49
CA LEU A 175 0.85 19.22 11.73
C LEU A 175 0.21 20.63 11.63
N GLY A 176 -0.04 21.14 10.43
CA GLY A 176 -0.75 22.38 10.18
C GLY A 176 0.09 23.67 10.33
N ARG A 177 1.41 23.56 10.34
CA ARG A 177 2.32 24.73 10.41
C ARG A 177 2.79 25.14 9.00
N GLU A 178 1.89 25.66 8.18
CA GLU A 178 2.10 26.02 6.75
C GLU A 178 3.36 26.88 6.50
N LYS A 179 3.75 27.72 7.45
CA LYS A 179 4.96 28.55 7.34
C LYS A 179 6.23 27.74 7.00
N TYR A 180 6.27 26.45 7.35
CA TYR A 180 7.45 25.60 7.13
C TYR A 180 7.60 25.10 5.70
N LEU A 181 6.61 25.22 4.81
CA LEU A 181 6.77 24.94 3.39
C LEU A 181 7.90 25.80 2.78
N LYS A 182 7.94 27.11 3.11
CA LYS A 182 9.03 27.99 2.64
C LYS A 182 10.40 27.55 3.15
N ASN A 183 10.48 27.06 4.37
CA ASN A 183 11.71 26.53 4.92
C ASN A 183 12.15 25.24 4.20
N LEU A 184 11.20 24.34 3.92
CA LEU A 184 11.43 23.12 3.17
C LEU A 184 11.94 23.44 1.75
N LEU A 185 11.26 24.30 1.00
CA LEU A 185 11.65 24.73 -0.34
C LEU A 185 13.05 25.37 -0.35
N SER A 186 13.44 26.13 0.69
CA SER A 186 14.77 26.70 0.81
C SER A 186 15.90 25.66 0.85
N MET A 187 15.58 24.41 1.25
CA MET A 187 16.56 23.31 1.33
C MET A 187 16.96 22.78 -0.06
N PHE A 188 16.30 23.16 -1.15
CA PHE A 188 16.79 22.95 -2.52
C PHE A 188 18.15 23.62 -2.79
N ASN A 189 18.54 24.60 -1.99
CA ASN A 189 19.87 25.21 -2.06
C ASN A 189 21.00 24.33 -1.44
N SER A 190 20.69 23.14 -0.96
CA SER A 190 21.70 22.23 -0.42
C SER A 190 22.73 21.84 -1.47
N LYS A 191 24.01 21.84 -1.06
CA LYS A 191 25.10 21.35 -1.93
C LYS A 191 25.07 19.84 -2.13
N LYS A 192 24.45 19.09 -1.20
CA LYS A 192 24.30 17.65 -1.25
C LYS A 192 23.04 17.28 -2.01
N TYR A 193 23.18 16.46 -3.05
CA TYR A 193 22.04 16.02 -3.84
C TYR A 193 21.07 15.13 -3.03
N GLU A 194 21.59 14.38 -2.05
CA GLU A 194 20.78 13.55 -1.16
C GLU A 194 19.76 14.40 -0.38
N ASN A 195 20.17 15.58 0.10
CA ASN A 195 19.23 16.47 0.78
C ASN A 195 18.19 17.07 -0.20
N ARG A 196 18.61 17.41 -1.45
CA ARG A 196 17.66 17.89 -2.45
C ARG A 196 16.67 16.80 -2.86
N HIS A 197 17.16 15.55 -2.95
CA HIS A 197 16.28 14.38 -3.14
C HIS A 197 15.26 14.26 -2.00
N SER A 198 15.70 14.37 -0.74
CA SER A 198 14.80 14.34 0.43
C SER A 198 13.78 15.49 0.42
N VAL A 199 14.13 16.68 -0.13
CA VAL A 199 13.13 17.75 -0.30
C VAL A 199 12.06 17.33 -1.30
N VAL A 200 12.43 16.69 -2.41
CA VAL A 200 11.48 16.20 -3.42
C VAL A 200 10.53 15.16 -2.82
N GLU A 201 11.06 14.20 -2.04
CA GLU A 201 10.23 13.22 -1.31
C GLU A 201 9.28 13.90 -0.31
N SER A 202 9.79 14.84 0.48
CA SER A 202 8.98 15.58 1.43
C SER A 202 7.86 16.39 0.78
N LEU A 203 8.13 16.99 -0.39
CA LEU A 203 7.09 17.71 -1.15
C LEU A 203 6.02 16.77 -1.68
N HIS A 204 6.38 15.56 -2.06
CA HIS A 204 5.43 14.53 -2.45
C HIS A 204 4.54 14.09 -1.26
N GLU A 205 5.11 13.91 -0.07
CA GLU A 205 4.35 13.52 1.13
C GLU A 205 3.34 14.56 1.61
N ILE A 206 3.62 15.85 1.37
CA ILE A 206 2.74 16.95 1.81
C ILE A 206 1.86 17.51 0.70
N PHE A 207 1.91 16.91 -0.49
CA PHE A 207 1.15 17.34 -1.65
C PHE A 207 -0.35 17.17 -1.43
N ASP A 208 -1.11 18.24 -1.67
CA ASP A 208 -2.57 18.25 -1.68
C ASP A 208 -3.10 19.35 -2.62
N ASP A 209 -4.41 19.42 -2.81
CA ASP A 209 -5.03 20.40 -3.71
C ASP A 209 -4.74 21.86 -3.32
N SER A 210 -4.52 22.15 -2.04
CA SER A 210 -4.27 23.51 -1.54
C SER A 210 -2.89 24.04 -1.91
N ASN A 211 -1.88 23.16 -1.98
CA ASN A 211 -0.48 23.50 -2.23
C ASN A 211 0.05 23.04 -3.60
N LYS A 212 -0.76 22.30 -4.37
CA LYS A 212 -0.43 21.67 -5.67
C LYS A 212 0.33 22.60 -6.62
N ASN A 213 -0.19 23.77 -6.87
CA ASN A 213 0.41 24.71 -7.83
C ASN A 213 1.78 25.25 -7.34
N GLU A 214 1.93 25.51 -6.04
CA GLU A 214 3.18 25.96 -5.45
C GLU A 214 4.25 24.87 -5.54
N ILE A 215 3.90 23.63 -5.21
CA ILE A 215 4.81 22.46 -5.25
C ILE A 215 5.22 22.16 -6.69
N ILE A 216 4.28 22.05 -7.64
CA ILE A 216 4.61 21.81 -9.06
C ILE A 216 5.54 22.89 -9.60
N THR A 217 5.25 24.16 -9.31
CA THR A 217 6.08 25.28 -9.75
C THR A 217 7.48 25.15 -9.17
N ALA A 218 7.62 24.87 -7.88
CA ALA A 218 8.91 24.73 -7.22
C ALA A 218 9.73 23.55 -7.79
N LEU A 219 9.09 22.39 -8.04
CA LEU A 219 9.73 21.22 -8.67
C LEU A 219 10.21 21.53 -10.08
N LEU A 220 9.40 22.16 -10.91
CA LEU A 220 9.75 22.53 -12.28
C LEU A 220 10.87 23.59 -12.34
N GLU A 221 10.85 24.57 -11.45
CA GLU A 221 11.92 25.57 -11.37
C GLU A 221 13.24 24.95 -10.90
N HIS A 222 13.18 24.07 -9.88
CA HIS A 222 14.39 23.38 -9.40
C HIS A 222 14.96 22.44 -10.48
N LYS A 223 14.12 21.72 -11.21
CA LYS A 223 14.54 20.84 -12.30
C LYS A 223 15.40 21.55 -13.35
N LYS A 224 15.18 22.86 -13.61
CA LYS A 224 15.97 23.63 -14.60
C LYS A 224 17.44 23.80 -14.20
N VAL A 225 17.74 23.70 -12.91
CA VAL A 225 19.09 23.93 -12.36
C VAL A 225 19.70 22.68 -11.72
N GLU A 226 18.91 21.61 -11.55
CA GLU A 226 19.38 20.35 -10.96
C GLU A 226 20.32 19.61 -11.91
N THR A 227 21.33 18.98 -11.35
CA THR A 227 22.34 18.21 -12.11
C THR A 227 22.40 16.74 -11.73
N ALA A 228 21.85 16.37 -10.58
CA ALA A 228 21.80 14.98 -10.13
C ALA A 228 20.68 14.21 -10.83
N GLY A 229 21.04 13.18 -11.60
CA GLY A 229 20.08 12.39 -12.38
C GLY A 229 18.97 11.76 -11.53
N SER A 230 19.30 11.29 -10.32
CA SER A 230 18.31 10.71 -9.38
C SER A 230 17.26 11.73 -8.93
N VAL A 231 17.67 12.97 -8.65
CA VAL A 231 16.74 14.05 -8.26
C VAL A 231 15.83 14.43 -9.44
N ILE A 232 16.42 14.57 -10.64
CA ILE A 232 15.65 14.86 -11.86
C ILE A 232 14.64 13.74 -12.16
N TYR A 233 15.07 12.48 -12.03
CA TYR A 233 14.20 11.33 -12.22
C TYR A 233 13.01 11.39 -11.26
N ARG A 234 13.25 11.61 -9.95
CA ARG A 234 12.19 11.66 -8.95
C ARG A 234 11.22 12.85 -9.15
N ILE A 235 11.75 14.01 -9.57
CA ILE A 235 10.88 15.15 -9.93
C ILE A 235 9.96 14.77 -11.10
N ASN A 236 10.48 14.09 -12.12
CA ASN A 236 9.66 13.66 -13.25
C ASN A 236 8.58 12.66 -12.82
N ASP A 237 8.96 11.70 -12.00
CA ASP A 237 8.09 10.66 -11.48
C ASP A 237 6.89 11.25 -10.72
N ILE A 238 7.13 12.23 -9.83
CA ILE A 238 6.05 12.94 -9.12
C ILE A 238 5.18 13.78 -10.07
N ILE A 239 5.78 14.45 -11.05
CA ILE A 239 5.01 15.23 -12.03
C ILE A 239 4.12 14.31 -12.89
N GLU A 240 4.58 13.11 -13.22
CA GLU A 240 3.80 12.09 -13.93
C GLU A 240 2.66 11.55 -13.04
N GLU A 241 2.93 11.29 -11.77
CA GLU A 241 1.92 10.88 -10.80
C GLU A 241 0.80 11.91 -10.68
N ILE A 242 1.14 13.18 -10.51
CA ILE A 242 0.17 14.29 -10.45
C ILE A 242 -0.65 14.36 -11.75
N PHE A 243 0.01 14.22 -12.91
CA PHE A 243 -0.67 14.19 -14.19
C PHE A 243 -1.68 13.03 -14.27
N LEU A 244 -1.32 11.84 -13.78
CA LEU A 244 -2.20 10.67 -13.79
C LEU A 244 -3.40 10.83 -12.86
N ILE A 245 -3.20 11.42 -11.67
CA ILE A 245 -4.30 11.73 -10.74
C ILE A 245 -5.29 12.70 -11.40
N ASP A 246 -4.79 13.81 -11.97
CA ASP A 246 -5.61 14.79 -12.68
C ASP A 246 -6.34 14.18 -13.89
N LEU A 247 -5.65 13.29 -14.59
CA LEU A 247 -6.24 12.62 -15.76
C LEU A 247 -7.34 11.63 -15.36
N LYS A 248 -7.20 10.96 -14.21
CA LYS A 248 -8.24 10.06 -13.67
C LYS A 248 -9.52 10.83 -13.41
N GLU A 249 -9.44 11.95 -12.69
CA GLU A 249 -10.61 12.81 -12.41
C GLU A 249 -11.28 13.31 -13.70
N LYS A 250 -10.48 13.75 -14.68
CA LYS A 250 -11.02 14.19 -15.98
C LYS A 250 -11.63 13.06 -16.79
N SER A 251 -11.05 11.86 -16.74
CA SER A 251 -11.49 10.73 -17.53
C SER A 251 -12.88 10.24 -17.15
N ASP A 252 -13.24 10.37 -15.88
CA ASP A 252 -14.55 10.02 -15.34
C ASP A 252 -15.66 10.95 -15.89
N GLU A 253 -15.32 12.20 -16.22
CA GLU A 253 -16.27 13.19 -16.72
C GLU A 253 -16.32 13.27 -18.27
N LYS A 254 -15.18 13.25 -18.95
CA LYS A 254 -15.04 13.63 -20.38
C LYS A 254 -14.34 12.61 -21.26
N GLY A 255 -13.84 11.54 -20.67
CA GLY A 255 -12.99 10.58 -21.37
C GLY A 255 -11.55 11.11 -21.56
N ILE A 256 -10.71 10.32 -22.20
CA ILE A 256 -9.27 10.60 -22.43
C ILE A 256 -9.08 11.06 -23.87
N ASP A 257 -8.45 12.22 -24.09
CA ASP A 257 -8.10 12.68 -25.42
C ASP A 257 -6.89 11.94 -26.01
N GLU A 258 -6.63 12.10 -27.30
CA GLU A 258 -5.57 11.37 -28.01
C GLU A 258 -4.16 11.71 -27.48
N LYS A 259 -3.92 12.97 -27.10
CA LYS A 259 -2.62 13.43 -26.59
C LYS A 259 -2.36 12.84 -25.20
N ASP A 260 -3.34 12.90 -24.32
CA ASP A 260 -3.26 12.36 -22.97
C ASP A 260 -3.15 10.83 -23.04
N PHE A 261 -3.84 10.18 -23.97
CA PHE A 261 -3.72 8.74 -24.19
C PHE A 261 -2.33 8.32 -24.69
N CYS A 262 -1.70 9.09 -25.60
CA CYS A 262 -0.32 8.81 -26.02
C CYS A 262 0.65 8.87 -24.83
N ARG A 263 0.53 9.91 -23.99
CA ARG A 263 1.37 10.03 -22.80
C ARG A 263 1.12 8.90 -21.80
N LEU A 264 -0.14 8.55 -21.56
CA LEU A 264 -0.54 7.43 -20.70
C LEU A 264 0.09 6.11 -21.15
N LYS A 265 0.14 5.89 -22.47
CA LYS A 265 0.77 4.71 -23.08
C LYS A 265 2.27 4.69 -22.82
N GLU A 266 2.97 5.82 -22.93
CA GLU A 266 4.41 5.95 -22.58
C GLU A 266 4.64 5.63 -21.11
N ILE A 267 3.90 6.26 -20.19
CA ILE A 267 4.01 6.04 -18.75
C ILE A 267 3.75 4.57 -18.40
N SER A 268 2.79 3.92 -19.06
CA SER A 268 2.51 2.50 -18.82
C SER A 268 3.67 1.55 -19.17
N VAL A 269 4.71 2.03 -19.88
CA VAL A 269 5.91 1.26 -20.24
C VAL A 269 7.13 1.71 -19.46
N GLU A 270 7.35 3.03 -19.38
CA GLU A 270 8.60 3.64 -18.91
C GLU A 270 8.48 4.22 -17.49
N GLY A 271 7.26 4.40 -17.00
CA GLY A 271 7.00 4.94 -15.66
C GLY A 271 7.49 4.02 -14.53
N SER A 272 7.61 4.59 -13.33
CA SER A 272 7.82 3.80 -12.11
C SER A 272 6.68 2.78 -11.90
N CYS A 273 6.89 1.81 -11.01
CA CYS A 273 5.81 0.85 -10.68
C CYS A 273 4.54 1.57 -10.19
N ASN A 274 4.69 2.60 -9.34
CA ASN A 274 3.57 3.43 -8.91
C ASN A 274 2.84 4.07 -10.11
N ASN A 275 3.56 4.73 -11.01
CA ASN A 275 2.97 5.40 -12.17
C ASN A 275 2.37 4.41 -13.18
N ARG A 276 2.96 3.21 -13.35
CA ARG A 276 2.35 2.15 -14.18
C ARG A 276 1.02 1.64 -13.58
N GLY A 277 0.96 1.49 -12.23
CA GLY A 277 -0.28 1.14 -11.53
C GLY A 277 -1.36 2.22 -11.69
N LEU A 278 -1.00 3.50 -11.45
CA LEU A 278 -1.93 4.62 -11.67
C LEU A 278 -2.39 4.72 -13.13
N ALA A 279 -1.50 4.46 -14.09
CA ALA A 279 -1.88 4.39 -15.50
C ALA A 279 -2.91 3.29 -15.77
N ALA A 280 -2.82 2.13 -15.10
CA ALA A 280 -3.85 1.10 -15.18
C ALA A 280 -5.21 1.62 -14.66
N ARG A 281 -5.24 2.29 -13.51
CA ARG A 281 -6.47 2.89 -12.94
C ARG A 281 -7.13 3.92 -13.86
N VAL A 282 -6.32 4.74 -14.53
CA VAL A 282 -6.85 5.72 -15.52
C VAL A 282 -7.48 5.00 -16.72
N LEU A 283 -6.93 3.85 -17.13
CA LEU A 283 -7.39 3.10 -18.30
C LEU A 283 -8.70 2.35 -18.08
N VAL A 284 -9.18 2.15 -16.86
CA VAL A 284 -10.45 1.45 -16.55
C VAL A 284 -11.63 2.04 -17.32
N ASN A 285 -11.68 3.37 -17.44
CA ASN A 285 -12.74 4.09 -18.14
C ASN A 285 -12.42 4.40 -19.61
N SER A 286 -11.25 3.96 -20.10
CA SER A 286 -10.94 4.10 -21.52
C SER A 286 -11.77 3.11 -22.33
N ASN A 287 -12.78 3.61 -23.07
CA ASN A 287 -13.55 2.81 -24.04
C ASN A 287 -12.71 2.38 -25.27
N LEU A 288 -11.39 2.50 -25.19
CA LEU A 288 -10.48 2.23 -26.28
C LEU A 288 -10.00 0.79 -26.22
N LYS A 289 -10.17 0.04 -27.32
CA LYS A 289 -9.62 -1.33 -27.48
C LYS A 289 -8.11 -1.41 -27.20
N GLU A 290 -7.40 -0.31 -27.35
CA GLU A 290 -5.97 -0.21 -27.07
C GLU A 290 -5.71 -0.10 -25.55
N GLY A 291 -6.59 0.53 -24.78
CA GLY A 291 -6.56 0.56 -23.32
C GLY A 291 -6.61 -0.84 -22.73
N GLU A 292 -7.57 -1.67 -23.17
CA GLU A 292 -7.67 -3.07 -22.74
C GLU A 292 -6.39 -3.87 -23.04
N LYS A 293 -5.72 -3.63 -24.18
CA LYS A 293 -4.44 -4.29 -24.49
C LYS A 293 -3.31 -3.86 -23.57
N ILE A 294 -3.28 -2.58 -23.18
CA ILE A 294 -2.30 -2.07 -22.22
C ILE A 294 -2.53 -2.73 -20.86
N LEU A 295 -3.77 -2.79 -20.37
CA LEU A 295 -4.13 -3.47 -19.13
C LEU A 295 -3.76 -4.96 -19.16
N GLN A 296 -4.05 -5.67 -20.27
CA GLN A 296 -3.65 -7.07 -20.45
C GLN A 296 -2.12 -7.26 -20.35
N ARG A 297 -1.31 -6.28 -20.77
CA ARG A 297 0.14 -6.32 -20.62
C ARG A 297 0.56 -6.04 -19.18
N LEU A 298 -0.02 -5.00 -18.55
CA LEU A 298 0.28 -4.62 -17.16
C LEU A 298 -0.12 -5.71 -16.16
N ALA A 299 -1.14 -6.52 -16.48
CA ALA A 299 -1.51 -7.69 -15.69
C ALA A 299 -0.42 -8.80 -15.63
N HIS A 300 0.67 -8.64 -16.37
CA HIS A 300 1.89 -9.46 -16.34
C HIS A 300 3.13 -8.66 -15.89
N ASP A 301 2.95 -7.50 -15.27
CA ASP A 301 4.06 -6.70 -14.76
C ASP A 301 4.83 -7.48 -13.66
N ASN A 302 6.12 -7.17 -13.53
CA ASN A 302 6.94 -7.76 -12.47
C ASN A 302 6.48 -7.32 -11.07
N ASP A 303 5.99 -6.08 -10.95
CA ASP A 303 5.50 -5.53 -9.71
C ASP A 303 4.09 -6.03 -9.40
N LEU A 304 3.87 -6.50 -8.16
CA LEU A 304 2.58 -7.08 -7.75
C LEU A 304 1.44 -6.04 -7.73
N PHE A 305 1.73 -4.80 -7.33
CA PHE A 305 0.71 -3.75 -7.27
C PHE A 305 0.29 -3.30 -8.66
N VAL A 306 1.22 -3.27 -9.62
CA VAL A 306 0.86 -3.01 -11.03
C VAL A 306 -0.02 -4.13 -11.59
N ARG A 307 0.29 -5.41 -11.27
CA ARG A 307 -0.58 -6.52 -11.69
C ARG A 307 -1.96 -6.44 -11.06
N MET A 308 -2.02 -6.10 -9.77
CA MET A 308 -3.26 -5.91 -9.02
C MET A 308 -4.13 -4.83 -9.67
N GLU A 309 -3.60 -3.62 -9.85
CA GLU A 309 -4.30 -2.48 -10.45
C GLU A 309 -4.76 -2.78 -11.90
N ALA A 310 -3.95 -3.50 -12.65
CA ALA A 310 -4.30 -3.90 -14.00
C ALA A 310 -5.43 -4.95 -14.01
N CYS A 311 -5.42 -5.91 -13.08
CA CYS A 311 -6.49 -6.89 -12.95
C CYS A 311 -7.81 -6.23 -12.56
N ASP A 312 -7.78 -5.34 -11.57
CA ASP A 312 -8.94 -4.56 -11.13
C ASP A 312 -9.53 -3.72 -12.28
N SER A 313 -8.67 -3.01 -13.00
CA SER A 313 -9.07 -2.17 -14.13
C SER A 313 -9.58 -2.95 -15.36
N LEU A 314 -9.44 -4.27 -15.39
CA LEU A 314 -9.99 -5.14 -16.45
C LEU A 314 -11.46 -5.54 -16.22
N CYS A 315 -12.13 -5.07 -15.16
CA CYS A 315 -13.55 -5.36 -14.88
C CYS A 315 -14.48 -5.01 -16.05
N ASN A 316 -14.21 -3.96 -16.80
CA ASN A 316 -14.96 -3.55 -17.99
C ASN A 316 -14.58 -4.31 -19.28
N GLY A 317 -13.78 -5.36 -19.17
CA GLY A 317 -13.32 -6.14 -20.33
C GLY A 317 -14.46 -6.90 -21.04
N LYS A 318 -14.50 -6.82 -22.38
CA LYS A 318 -15.56 -7.41 -23.20
C LYS A 318 -15.07 -8.53 -24.12
N SER A 319 -13.92 -9.12 -23.80
CA SER A 319 -13.29 -10.11 -24.66
C SER A 319 -13.07 -11.45 -23.96
N LEU A 320 -13.26 -12.54 -24.71
CA LEU A 320 -12.90 -13.88 -24.23
C LEU A 320 -11.39 -13.98 -23.89
N LYS A 321 -10.56 -13.13 -24.50
CA LYS A 321 -9.13 -13.06 -24.21
C LYS A 321 -8.89 -12.53 -22.78
N THR A 322 -9.57 -11.43 -22.39
CA THR A 322 -9.50 -10.89 -21.03
C THR A 322 -10.04 -11.88 -20.01
N TYR A 323 -11.16 -12.53 -20.29
CA TYR A 323 -11.70 -13.59 -19.44
C TYR A 323 -10.67 -14.71 -19.17
N LYS A 324 -10.05 -15.23 -20.23
CA LYS A 324 -9.03 -16.29 -20.10
C LYS A 324 -7.79 -15.81 -19.35
N LEU A 325 -7.38 -14.56 -19.55
CA LEU A 325 -6.25 -13.95 -18.84
C LEU A 325 -6.54 -13.86 -17.34
N LEU A 326 -7.65 -13.23 -16.94
CA LEU A 326 -8.05 -13.09 -15.54
C LEU A 326 -8.23 -14.45 -14.86
N LYS A 327 -8.84 -15.42 -15.57
CA LYS A 327 -8.99 -16.79 -15.06
C LYS A 327 -7.64 -17.47 -14.78
N ASN A 328 -6.66 -17.30 -15.68
CA ASN A 328 -5.31 -17.83 -15.48
C ASN A 328 -4.58 -17.15 -14.32
N ILE A 329 -4.71 -15.83 -14.18
CA ILE A 329 -4.11 -15.06 -13.07
C ILE A 329 -4.76 -15.46 -11.75
N GLY A 330 -6.09 -15.52 -11.66
CA GLY A 330 -6.83 -15.96 -10.48
C GLY A 330 -6.53 -17.41 -10.06
N GLU A 331 -6.01 -18.24 -10.98
CA GLU A 331 -5.56 -19.59 -10.67
C GLU A 331 -4.10 -19.67 -10.23
N LYS A 332 -3.18 -18.87 -10.83
CA LYS A 332 -1.74 -19.13 -10.80
C LYS A 332 -0.88 -18.00 -10.26
N ASP A 333 -1.36 -16.77 -10.15
CA ASP A 333 -0.51 -15.70 -9.60
C ASP A 333 -0.01 -16.07 -8.20
N THR A 334 1.24 -15.76 -7.90
CA THR A 334 1.86 -16.05 -6.61
C THR A 334 1.22 -15.24 -5.49
N SER A 335 0.82 -13.98 -5.77
CA SER A 335 0.17 -13.09 -4.81
C SER A 335 -1.31 -13.40 -4.66
N GLY A 336 -1.75 -13.64 -3.42
CA GLY A 336 -3.17 -13.79 -3.08
C GLY A 336 -3.98 -12.50 -3.33
N LEU A 337 -3.33 -11.35 -3.23
CA LEU A 337 -3.92 -10.04 -3.54
C LEU A 337 -4.28 -9.97 -5.04
N VAL A 338 -3.31 -10.24 -5.91
CA VAL A 338 -3.52 -10.23 -7.37
C VAL A 338 -4.59 -11.25 -7.77
N ARG A 339 -4.58 -12.46 -7.17
CA ARG A 339 -5.62 -13.46 -7.43
C ARG A 339 -7.01 -12.97 -7.03
N GLY A 340 -7.13 -12.29 -5.88
CA GLY A 340 -8.40 -11.73 -5.43
C GLY A 340 -8.99 -10.73 -6.42
N TYR A 341 -8.24 -9.71 -6.81
CA TYR A 341 -8.68 -8.71 -7.77
C TYR A 341 -8.95 -9.30 -9.17
N ALA A 342 -8.12 -10.24 -9.61
CA ALA A 342 -8.38 -10.95 -10.87
C ALA A 342 -9.72 -11.72 -10.85
N ILE A 343 -10.11 -12.30 -9.69
CA ILE A 343 -11.37 -13.00 -9.50
C ILE A 343 -12.55 -12.03 -9.45
N ALA A 344 -12.41 -10.88 -8.78
CA ALA A 344 -13.41 -9.82 -8.78
C ALA A 344 -13.78 -9.42 -10.20
N SER A 345 -12.82 -8.92 -10.97
CA SER A 345 -13.01 -8.49 -12.35
C SER A 345 -13.44 -9.63 -13.29
N LEU A 346 -13.04 -10.86 -12.98
CA LEU A 346 -13.49 -12.03 -13.75
C LEU A 346 -15.02 -12.24 -13.62
N GLY A 347 -15.60 -11.88 -12.45
CA GLY A 347 -17.05 -11.88 -12.23
C GLY A 347 -17.77 -11.00 -13.24
N ASP A 348 -17.37 -9.74 -13.34
CA ASP A 348 -17.98 -8.75 -14.23
C ASP A 348 -17.81 -9.14 -15.70
N VAL A 349 -16.59 -9.51 -16.09
CA VAL A 349 -16.30 -9.94 -17.46
C VAL A 349 -17.11 -11.18 -17.85
N ALA A 350 -17.29 -12.14 -16.94
CA ALA A 350 -18.07 -13.35 -17.20
C ALA A 350 -19.56 -13.03 -17.45
N ILE A 351 -20.13 -12.07 -16.74
CA ILE A 351 -21.50 -11.59 -16.96
C ILE A 351 -21.62 -10.96 -18.34
N GLU A 352 -20.71 -10.04 -18.67
CA GLU A 352 -20.73 -9.31 -19.96
C GLU A 352 -20.62 -10.23 -21.18
N ILE A 353 -19.82 -11.30 -21.10
CA ILE A 353 -19.62 -12.23 -22.25
C ILE A 353 -20.36 -13.57 -22.10
N ASN A 354 -21.32 -13.68 -21.17
CA ASN A 354 -22.13 -14.88 -20.92
C ASN A 354 -21.31 -16.15 -20.59
N GLN A 355 -20.31 -16.04 -19.69
CA GLN A 355 -19.47 -17.15 -19.22
C GLN A 355 -19.71 -17.53 -17.75
N GLN A 356 -20.85 -17.15 -17.15
CA GLN A 356 -21.15 -17.36 -15.73
C GLN A 356 -21.05 -18.82 -15.30
N HIS A 357 -21.57 -19.75 -16.14
CA HIS A 357 -21.54 -21.18 -15.81
C HIS A 357 -20.11 -21.73 -15.70
N ASP A 358 -19.23 -21.40 -16.67
CA ASP A 358 -17.81 -21.80 -16.64
C ASP A 358 -17.08 -21.18 -15.45
N LEU A 359 -17.46 -19.93 -15.09
CA LEU A 359 -16.88 -19.25 -13.92
C LEU A 359 -17.27 -19.93 -12.61
N ILE A 360 -18.56 -20.27 -12.41
CA ILE A 360 -19.01 -20.95 -11.19
C ILE A 360 -18.24 -22.26 -10.98
N GLU A 361 -18.10 -23.08 -12.01
CA GLU A 361 -17.36 -24.34 -11.93
C GLU A 361 -15.88 -24.12 -11.60
N PHE A 362 -15.27 -23.07 -12.19
CA PHE A 362 -13.90 -22.67 -11.90
C PHE A 362 -13.74 -22.25 -10.43
N LEU A 363 -14.58 -21.33 -9.93
CA LEU A 363 -14.47 -20.79 -8.58
C LEU A 363 -14.72 -21.84 -7.49
N LYS A 364 -15.70 -22.74 -7.68
CA LYS A 364 -15.93 -23.87 -6.76
C LYS A 364 -14.70 -24.77 -6.66
N ARG A 365 -14.06 -25.09 -7.78
CA ARG A 365 -12.84 -25.86 -7.79
C ARG A 365 -11.67 -25.09 -7.14
N ARG A 366 -11.54 -23.78 -7.46
CA ARG A 366 -10.47 -22.95 -6.92
C ARG A 366 -10.56 -22.82 -5.40
N LEU A 367 -11.76 -22.68 -4.86
CA LEU A 367 -12.03 -22.56 -3.42
C LEU A 367 -11.48 -23.75 -2.60
N LEU A 368 -11.40 -24.93 -3.18
CA LEU A 368 -10.84 -26.12 -2.50
C LEU A 368 -9.33 -25.98 -2.21
N ASN A 369 -8.64 -25.16 -2.99
CA ASN A 369 -7.19 -25.01 -2.91
C ASN A 369 -6.75 -23.60 -2.49
N GLU A 370 -7.65 -22.61 -2.48
CA GLU A 370 -7.31 -21.25 -2.05
C GLU A 370 -7.22 -21.17 -0.52
N LYS A 371 -6.05 -20.74 -0.04
CA LYS A 371 -5.76 -20.59 1.38
C LYS A 371 -5.82 -19.13 1.85
N VAL A 372 -5.54 -18.19 0.93
CA VAL A 372 -5.48 -16.76 1.26
C VAL A 372 -6.88 -16.22 1.48
N GLU A 373 -7.17 -15.71 2.68
CA GLU A 373 -8.49 -15.21 3.05
C GLU A 373 -8.97 -14.11 2.11
N PHE A 374 -8.11 -13.17 1.73
CA PHE A 374 -8.42 -12.08 0.80
C PHE A 374 -8.99 -12.61 -0.53
N ALA A 375 -8.33 -13.58 -1.16
CA ALA A 375 -8.83 -14.17 -2.40
C ALA A 375 -10.12 -14.98 -2.19
N ARG A 376 -10.29 -15.62 -1.03
CA ARG A 376 -11.52 -16.35 -0.66
C ARG A 376 -12.72 -15.39 -0.51
N ILE A 377 -12.52 -14.19 0.03
CA ILE A 377 -13.56 -13.16 0.14
C ILE A 377 -14.14 -12.87 -1.25
N TYR A 378 -13.29 -12.60 -2.25
CA TYR A 378 -13.75 -12.34 -3.61
C TYR A 378 -14.39 -13.57 -4.27
N ILE A 379 -13.89 -14.80 -4.01
CA ILE A 379 -14.55 -16.03 -4.50
C ILE A 379 -15.98 -16.11 -3.93
N PHE A 380 -16.17 -15.88 -2.65
CA PHE A 380 -17.51 -15.93 -2.03
C PHE A 380 -18.43 -14.83 -2.57
N SER A 381 -17.93 -13.60 -2.68
CA SER A 381 -18.66 -12.46 -3.22
C SER A 381 -19.15 -12.74 -4.66
N VAL A 382 -18.24 -13.15 -5.54
CA VAL A 382 -18.58 -13.44 -6.96
C VAL A 382 -19.52 -14.63 -7.09
N LEU A 383 -19.33 -15.72 -6.32
CA LEU A 383 -20.26 -16.85 -6.36
C LEU A 383 -21.65 -16.46 -5.89
N TYR A 384 -21.76 -15.61 -4.86
CA TYR A 384 -23.04 -15.09 -4.40
C TYR A 384 -23.69 -14.19 -5.46
N SER A 385 -22.97 -13.27 -6.07
CA SER A 385 -23.45 -12.39 -7.14
C SER A 385 -23.92 -13.18 -8.38
N LEU A 386 -23.36 -14.36 -8.60
CA LEU A 386 -23.79 -15.29 -9.65
C LEU A 386 -25.01 -16.17 -9.24
N GLY A 387 -25.64 -15.87 -8.11
CA GLY A 387 -26.88 -16.51 -7.66
C GLY A 387 -26.69 -17.77 -6.80
N ILE A 388 -25.50 -18.03 -6.28
CA ILE A 388 -25.25 -19.16 -5.37
C ILE A 388 -25.39 -18.69 -3.92
N GLU A 389 -26.62 -18.62 -3.43
CA GLU A 389 -27.00 -17.97 -2.16
C GLU A 389 -26.24 -18.48 -0.92
N GLU A 390 -25.81 -19.75 -0.91
CA GLU A 390 -25.07 -20.35 0.22
C GLU A 390 -23.78 -19.61 0.58
N TYR A 391 -23.16 -18.91 -0.38
CA TYR A 391 -21.90 -18.22 -0.16
C TYR A 391 -22.02 -16.88 0.59
N LEU A 392 -23.22 -16.33 0.76
CA LEU A 392 -23.41 -15.16 1.63
C LEU A 392 -22.98 -15.48 3.08
N ALA A 393 -23.38 -16.64 3.60
CA ALA A 393 -22.99 -17.04 4.95
C ALA A 393 -21.46 -17.22 5.08
N ASN A 394 -20.79 -17.72 4.03
CA ASN A 394 -19.34 -17.83 4.00
C ASN A 394 -18.69 -16.44 3.99
N LEU A 395 -19.17 -15.51 3.17
CA LEU A 395 -18.66 -14.14 3.10
C LEU A 395 -18.83 -13.42 4.46
N LEU A 396 -20.00 -13.48 5.06
CA LEU A 396 -20.26 -12.91 6.40
C LEU A 396 -19.36 -13.51 7.48
N SER A 397 -19.03 -14.81 7.39
CA SER A 397 -18.11 -15.44 8.34
C SER A 397 -16.70 -14.87 8.31
N MET A 398 -16.29 -14.25 7.18
CA MET A 398 -14.98 -13.62 7.03
C MET A 398 -14.85 -12.31 7.82
N LEU A 399 -15.95 -11.75 8.36
CA LEU A 399 -15.89 -10.68 9.37
C LEU A 399 -15.16 -11.11 10.65
N ASN A 400 -14.95 -12.40 10.87
CA ASN A 400 -14.15 -12.94 11.98
C ASN A 400 -12.66 -13.05 11.64
N SER A 401 -12.21 -12.57 10.48
CA SER A 401 -10.78 -12.54 10.15
C SER A 401 -10.01 -11.75 11.22
N LYS A 402 -8.83 -12.23 11.57
CA LYS A 402 -7.93 -11.51 12.47
C LYS A 402 -7.46 -10.19 11.85
N ARG A 403 -7.26 -10.18 10.53
CA ARG A 403 -6.84 -8.99 9.79
C ARG A 403 -7.99 -8.01 9.60
N TYR A 404 -7.80 -6.78 10.03
CA TYR A 404 -8.81 -5.75 9.81
C TYR A 404 -9.00 -5.40 8.32
N GLN A 405 -7.95 -5.50 7.51
CA GLN A 405 -8.02 -5.30 6.05
C GLN A 405 -9.00 -6.30 5.41
N ASN A 406 -8.92 -7.58 5.77
CA ASN A 406 -9.87 -8.58 5.28
C ASN A 406 -11.30 -8.26 5.74
N ARG A 407 -11.49 -7.84 7.00
CA ARG A 407 -12.82 -7.44 7.50
C ARG A 407 -13.35 -6.22 6.75
N GLN A 408 -12.49 -5.24 6.47
CA GLN A 408 -12.84 -4.08 5.65
C GLN A 408 -13.26 -4.51 4.24
N THR A 409 -12.46 -5.35 3.57
CA THR A 409 -12.80 -5.90 2.24
C THR A 409 -14.13 -6.67 2.24
N VAL A 410 -14.46 -7.38 3.33
CA VAL A 410 -15.78 -8.01 3.46
C VAL A 410 -16.89 -6.96 3.45
N VAL A 411 -16.74 -5.88 4.24
CA VAL A 411 -17.78 -4.83 4.32
C VAL A 411 -17.93 -4.12 2.98
N GLU A 412 -16.82 -3.81 2.29
CA GLU A 412 -16.81 -3.25 0.92
C GLU A 412 -17.59 -4.16 -0.06
N ASN A 413 -17.28 -5.45 -0.07
CA ASN A 413 -18.02 -6.41 -0.92
C ASN A 413 -19.50 -6.55 -0.55
N LEU A 414 -19.86 -6.42 0.74
CA LEU A 414 -21.26 -6.44 1.17
C LEU A 414 -22.02 -5.22 0.64
N SER A 415 -21.39 -4.05 0.53
CA SER A 415 -22.03 -2.84 -0.03
C SER A 415 -22.44 -3.02 -1.49
N GLU A 416 -21.65 -3.79 -2.25
CA GLU A 416 -21.91 -4.05 -3.68
C GLU A 416 -23.02 -5.07 -3.92
N ILE A 417 -23.21 -6.03 -2.99
CA ILE A 417 -24.17 -7.14 -3.16
C ILE A 417 -25.46 -6.97 -2.37
N VAL A 418 -25.57 -5.92 -1.55
CA VAL A 418 -26.79 -5.67 -0.75
C VAL A 418 -27.99 -5.43 -1.66
N ASN A 419 -29.13 -6.07 -1.32
CA ASN A 419 -30.39 -5.96 -2.06
C ASN A 419 -31.56 -6.32 -1.13
N ASP A 420 -32.80 -6.20 -1.61
CA ASP A 420 -33.99 -6.47 -0.80
C ASP A 420 -34.07 -7.85 -0.14
N SER A 421 -33.45 -8.86 -0.75
CA SER A 421 -33.52 -10.23 -0.23
C SER A 421 -32.53 -10.51 0.91
N ASN A 422 -31.41 -9.77 0.96
CA ASN A 422 -30.31 -10.01 1.90
C ASN A 422 -30.07 -8.88 2.90
N LYS A 423 -30.63 -7.67 2.68
CA LYS A 423 -30.36 -6.46 3.46
C LYS A 423 -30.55 -6.65 4.97
N GLU A 424 -31.59 -7.37 5.41
CA GLU A 424 -31.83 -7.61 6.84
C GLU A 424 -30.75 -8.48 7.48
N VAL A 425 -30.28 -9.51 6.79
CA VAL A 425 -29.23 -10.41 7.28
C VAL A 425 -27.91 -9.64 7.36
N ILE A 426 -27.57 -8.89 6.31
CA ILE A 426 -26.36 -8.05 6.27
C ILE A 426 -26.41 -7.00 7.38
N ARG A 427 -27.49 -6.24 7.46
CA ARG A 427 -27.70 -5.20 8.49
C ARG A 427 -27.52 -5.76 9.91
N THR A 428 -28.20 -6.85 10.22
CA THR A 428 -28.14 -7.46 11.56
C THR A 428 -26.72 -7.91 11.88
N THR A 429 -26.04 -8.57 10.94
CA THR A 429 -24.67 -9.05 11.12
C THR A 429 -23.68 -7.89 11.31
N LEU A 430 -23.79 -6.82 10.53
CA LEU A 430 -22.91 -5.65 10.65
C LEU A 430 -23.12 -4.91 11.98
N ILE A 431 -24.36 -4.76 12.45
CA ILE A 431 -24.66 -4.16 13.76
C ILE A 431 -24.03 -4.99 14.90
N GLU A 432 -24.12 -6.32 14.84
CA GLU A 432 -23.49 -7.18 15.85
C GLU A 432 -21.96 -7.11 15.77
N HIS A 433 -21.38 -7.16 14.56
CA HIS A 433 -19.94 -7.07 14.39
C HIS A 433 -19.39 -5.73 14.87
N LYS A 434 -20.07 -4.61 14.60
CA LYS A 434 -19.68 -3.27 15.04
C LYS A 434 -19.49 -3.15 16.56
N LYS A 435 -20.18 -3.97 17.37
CA LYS A 435 -20.03 -3.96 18.84
C LYS A 435 -18.69 -4.47 19.32
N ILE A 436 -18.01 -5.26 18.51
CA ILE A 436 -16.74 -5.91 18.84
C ILE A 436 -15.56 -5.40 18.00
N GLU A 437 -15.85 -4.66 16.93
CA GLU A 437 -14.81 -4.10 16.05
C GLU A 437 -14.05 -2.97 16.75
N THR A 438 -12.74 -2.95 16.58
CA THR A 438 -11.84 -1.97 17.21
C THR A 438 -11.19 -1.02 16.22
N LYS A 439 -11.17 -1.36 14.92
CA LYS A 439 -10.54 -0.52 13.89
C LYS A 439 -11.51 0.51 13.35
N CYS A 440 -11.13 1.79 13.48
CA CYS A 440 -11.97 2.92 13.06
C CYS A 440 -12.33 2.88 11.56
N SER A 441 -11.41 2.42 10.69
CA SER A 441 -11.66 2.30 9.24
C SER A 441 -12.79 1.30 8.95
N VAL A 442 -12.77 0.13 9.59
CA VAL A 442 -13.82 -0.89 9.43
C VAL A 442 -15.16 -0.39 10.00
N ILE A 443 -15.13 0.31 11.15
CA ILE A 443 -16.35 0.90 11.74
C ILE A 443 -16.95 1.98 10.81
N SER A 444 -16.10 2.80 10.16
CA SER A 444 -16.56 3.80 9.19
C SER A 444 -17.28 3.15 8.03
N GLU A 445 -16.65 2.15 7.42
CA GLU A 445 -17.21 1.39 6.30
C GLU A 445 -18.54 0.71 6.66
N ILE A 446 -18.60 0.09 7.85
CA ILE A 446 -19.86 -0.50 8.37
C ILE A 446 -20.97 0.57 8.46
N ASN A 447 -20.64 1.79 8.93
CA ASN A 447 -21.63 2.85 9.03
C ASN A 447 -22.16 3.26 7.64
N GLU A 448 -21.28 3.36 6.65
CA GLU A 448 -21.66 3.72 5.29
C GLU A 448 -22.60 2.69 4.67
N VAL A 449 -22.32 1.39 4.85
CA VAL A 449 -23.23 0.31 4.38
C VAL A 449 -24.57 0.34 5.12
N LEU A 450 -24.57 0.58 6.43
CA LEU A 450 -25.82 0.70 7.20
C LEU A 450 -26.66 1.89 6.77
N GLU A 451 -26.03 3.04 6.48
CA GLU A 451 -26.72 4.22 5.93
C GLU A 451 -27.24 3.99 4.50
N GLN A 452 -26.51 3.23 3.68
CA GLN A 452 -26.99 2.81 2.36
C GLN A 452 -28.28 1.97 2.50
N ILE A 453 -28.27 0.97 3.36
CA ILE A 453 -29.44 0.11 3.61
C ILE A 453 -30.64 0.93 4.13
N GLU A 454 -30.41 1.94 4.99
CA GLU A 454 -31.48 2.78 5.54
C GLU A 454 -32.07 3.74 4.49
N ARG A 455 -31.27 4.28 3.60
CA ARG A 455 -31.75 5.16 2.49
C ARG A 455 -32.65 4.42 1.52
N ASP A 456 -32.34 3.17 1.20
CA ASP A 456 -33.13 2.33 0.30
C ASP A 456 -34.47 1.86 0.94
N TRP A 457 -34.74 2.20 2.22
CA TRP A 457 -36.03 1.96 2.88
C TRP A 457 -36.99 3.13 2.79
N ASP A 458 -36.50 4.32 2.56
CA ASP A 458 -37.29 5.57 2.52
C ASP A 458 -37.77 5.91 1.08
N GLU A 459 -37.30 5.16 0.04
CA GLU A 459 -37.80 5.23 -1.33
C GLU A 459 -38.78 4.08 -1.66
#